data_b813277f710523ea22b928def487adc5
#
_entry.id   b813277f710523ea22b928def487adc5
#
_cell.length_a   1.000
_cell.length_b   1.000
_cell.length_c   1.000
_cell.angle_alpha   90.00
_cell.angle_beta   90.00
_cell.angle_gamma   90.00
#
_symmetry.space_group_name_H-M   'P 1'
#
loop_
_entity.id
_entity.type
_entity.pdbx_description
1 polymer ?
#
loop_
_entity_poly.entity_id
_entity_poly.type
_entity_poly.pdbx_seq_one_letter_code
_entity_poly.pdbx_strand_id
1 'polypeptide(L)'
;GDVYKRQVVDGSNTSGFQRTALVATGGKIKYKNGTIELDQICLEEDSCRHGKNKDEYLLDRLGIPLLEITTKPQLKTPEQVQNAARALGRLLRACRVKRGLGTIRQDVNVSIDGGERVELKGFQDLSTMAKVVENEMERQNNLKSLKGCKVSETVDVTKYISTDKGTALACKLVDWKGKLGTKESPKGHIR
;
A
#
# COMPACT_ATOMS: atom_id res chain seq x y z
N GLY A 1 3.42 21.33 -7.38
CA GLY A 1 4.73 21.32 -6.84
C GLY A 1 5.74 20.40 -7.48
N ASP A 2 5.38 19.19 -7.91
CA ASP A 2 6.37 18.22 -8.43
C ASP A 2 6.50 18.17 -9.96
N VAL A 3 5.83 19.03 -10.68
CA VAL A 3 5.85 19.06 -12.15
C VAL A 3 7.27 19.18 -12.71
N TYR A 4 8.15 19.91 -12.05
CA TYR A 4 9.52 20.14 -12.52
C TYR A 4 10.51 19.02 -12.21
N LYS A 5 10.24 18.18 -11.23
CA LYS A 5 11.16 17.12 -10.81
C LYS A 5 11.03 15.83 -11.62
N ARG A 6 9.99 15.71 -12.43
CA ARG A 6 9.62 14.45 -13.08
C ARG A 6 9.28 14.62 -14.57
N GLN A 7 9.75 15.66 -15.20
CA GLN A 7 9.67 15.78 -16.65
C GLN A 7 10.71 14.86 -17.30
N VAL A 8 10.22 13.81 -17.93
CA VAL A 8 11.03 12.92 -18.74
C VAL A 8 10.45 12.92 -20.14
N VAL A 9 11.28 13.24 -21.12
CA VAL A 9 10.87 13.41 -22.51
C VAL A 9 10.64 12.07 -23.22
N ASP A 10 11.22 10.99 -22.69
CA ASP A 10 11.25 9.67 -23.31
C ASP A 10 10.07 8.76 -22.92
N GLY A 11 9.15 9.21 -22.09
CA GLY A 11 8.02 8.42 -21.63
C GLY A 11 8.36 7.29 -20.64
N SER A 12 9.64 7.12 -20.27
CA SER A 12 10.06 6.05 -19.34
C SER A 12 9.40 6.13 -17.96
N ASN A 13 8.96 7.32 -17.54
CA ASN A 13 8.28 7.56 -16.29
C ASN A 13 6.75 7.44 -16.36
N THR A 14 6.18 7.05 -17.48
CA THR A 14 4.73 6.89 -17.61
C THR A 14 4.20 5.70 -16.84
N SER A 15 5.02 4.69 -16.61
CA SER A 15 4.67 3.55 -15.78
C SER A 15 4.93 3.80 -14.30
N GLY A 16 3.89 3.62 -13.49
CA GLY A 16 3.97 3.81 -12.03
C GLY A 16 4.06 5.27 -11.58
N PHE A 17 4.07 6.23 -12.49
CA PHE A 17 4.05 7.65 -12.17
C PHE A 17 2.65 8.23 -12.33
N GLN A 18 2.19 8.93 -11.29
CA GLN A 18 0.92 9.63 -11.27
C GLN A 18 1.16 11.10 -10.94
N ARG A 19 0.72 12.00 -11.82
CA ARG A 19 0.67 13.43 -11.50
C ARG A 19 -0.45 13.65 -10.51
N THR A 20 -0.18 14.42 -9.46
CA THR A 20 -1.11 14.65 -8.37
C THR A 20 -1.32 16.14 -8.14
N ALA A 21 -2.57 16.58 -8.07
CA ALA A 21 -2.95 17.94 -7.72
C ALA A 21 -3.88 17.93 -6.50
N LEU A 22 -3.56 18.75 -5.50
CA LEU A 22 -4.43 18.93 -4.34
C LEU A 22 -5.72 19.66 -4.75
N VAL A 23 -6.87 19.05 -4.47
CA VAL A 23 -8.21 19.60 -4.78
C VAL A 23 -8.86 20.19 -3.54
N ALA A 24 -8.81 19.48 -2.42
CA ALA A 24 -9.44 19.92 -1.18
C ALA A 24 -8.72 19.32 0.04
N THR A 25 -8.90 19.99 1.18
CA THR A 25 -8.44 19.51 2.48
C THR A 25 -9.60 19.52 3.49
N GLY A 26 -9.50 18.70 4.50
CA GLY A 26 -10.49 18.58 5.56
C GLY A 26 -11.76 17.84 5.08
N GLY A 27 -12.79 17.95 5.88
CA GLY A 27 -14.05 17.25 5.68
C GLY A 27 -14.27 16.13 6.68
N LYS A 28 -15.51 15.65 6.77
CA LYS A 28 -15.88 14.59 7.71
C LYS A 28 -16.89 13.64 7.07
N ILE A 29 -16.70 12.36 7.29
CA ILE A 29 -17.62 11.31 6.85
C ILE A 29 -18.14 10.56 8.07
N LYS A 30 -19.47 10.50 8.18
CA LYS A 30 -20.13 9.66 9.20
C LYS A 30 -20.15 8.21 8.74
N TYR A 31 -19.78 7.31 9.64
CA TYR A 31 -19.93 5.87 9.46
C TYR A 31 -20.67 5.27 10.66
N LYS A 32 -20.96 3.98 10.61
CA LYS A 32 -21.62 3.30 11.73
C LYS A 32 -20.78 3.46 13.00
N ASN A 33 -21.36 4.11 14.00
CA ASN A 33 -20.76 4.36 15.32
C ASN A 33 -19.59 5.34 15.34
N GLY A 34 -19.45 6.22 14.34
CA GLY A 34 -18.39 7.22 14.38
C GLY A 34 -18.35 8.19 13.22
N THR A 35 -17.33 9.02 13.26
CA THR A 35 -17.00 9.97 12.20
C THR A 35 -15.50 9.90 11.95
N ILE A 36 -15.11 9.93 10.69
CA ILE A 36 -13.71 10.05 10.28
C ILE A 36 -13.48 11.38 9.58
N GLU A 37 -12.37 12.03 9.87
CA GLU A 37 -11.93 13.22 9.19
C GLU A 37 -11.12 12.87 7.94
N LEU A 38 -11.37 13.63 6.89
CA LEU A 38 -10.53 13.58 5.69
C LEU A 38 -9.31 14.47 5.91
N ASP A 39 -8.17 14.00 5.45
CA ASP A 39 -6.96 14.78 5.39
C ASP A 39 -6.93 15.61 4.12
N GLN A 40 -6.97 14.93 2.98
CA GLN A 40 -6.94 15.58 1.68
C GLN A 40 -7.71 14.79 0.62
N ILE A 41 -8.07 15.51 -0.45
CA ILE A 41 -8.59 14.95 -1.69
C ILE A 41 -7.68 15.45 -2.80
N CYS A 42 -7.10 14.53 -3.55
CA CYS A 42 -6.24 14.80 -4.67
C CYS A 42 -6.86 14.31 -5.98
N LEU A 43 -6.59 15.03 -7.06
CA LEU A 43 -6.82 14.57 -8.42
C LEU A 43 -5.51 14.02 -8.96
N GLU A 44 -5.55 12.79 -9.43
CA GLU A 44 -4.40 12.08 -10.00
C GLU A 44 -4.68 11.65 -11.44
N GLU A 45 -3.64 11.53 -12.22
CA GLU A 45 -3.69 10.84 -13.51
C GLU A 45 -3.31 9.37 -13.31
N ASP A 46 -4.11 8.44 -13.86
CA ASP A 46 -3.68 7.04 -13.86
C ASP A 46 -2.45 6.86 -14.76
N SER A 47 -1.55 6.00 -14.34
CA SER A 47 -0.32 5.70 -15.09
C SER A 47 -0.55 4.64 -16.16
N CYS A 48 0.33 4.57 -17.15
CA CYS A 48 0.36 3.43 -18.06
C CYS A 48 0.82 2.16 -17.34
N ARG A 49 0.62 1.04 -17.98
CA ARG A 49 1.10 -0.27 -17.51
C ARG A 49 2.26 -0.75 -18.36
N HIS A 50 3.18 -1.51 -17.78
CA HIS A 50 4.16 -2.24 -18.56
C HIS A 50 3.48 -3.32 -19.41
N GLY A 51 3.91 -3.43 -20.66
CA GLY A 51 3.59 -4.53 -21.53
C GLY A 51 4.42 -5.79 -21.21
N LYS A 52 4.47 -6.70 -22.15
CA LYS A 52 5.23 -7.95 -22.01
C LYS A 52 6.73 -7.77 -22.23
N ASN A 53 7.11 -6.79 -23.06
CA ASN A 53 8.50 -6.48 -23.36
C ASN A 53 9.01 -5.31 -22.52
N LYS A 54 10.33 -5.21 -22.37
CA LYS A 54 10.97 -4.22 -21.49
C LYS A 54 10.59 -2.77 -21.80
N ASP A 55 10.45 -2.42 -23.06
CA ASP A 55 10.19 -1.05 -23.52
C ASP A 55 8.78 -0.87 -24.08
N GLU A 56 7.86 -1.82 -23.74
CA GLU A 56 6.48 -1.79 -24.17
C GLU A 56 5.58 -1.20 -23.06
N TYR A 57 4.75 -0.23 -23.44
CA TYR A 57 3.82 0.43 -22.52
C TYR A 57 2.39 0.33 -23.04
N LEU A 58 1.48 -0.10 -22.18
CA LEU A 58 0.04 -0.14 -22.44
C LEU A 58 -0.57 1.17 -21.98
N LEU A 59 -1.07 1.95 -22.91
CA LEU A 59 -1.57 3.32 -22.65
C LEU A 59 -3.08 3.37 -22.38
N ASP A 60 -3.73 2.23 -22.25
CA ASP A 60 -5.19 2.12 -22.07
C ASP A 60 -5.72 2.85 -20.82
N ARG A 61 -4.86 3.07 -19.84
CA ARG A 61 -5.22 3.75 -18.58
C ARG A 61 -4.56 5.10 -18.40
N LEU A 62 -3.60 5.44 -19.23
CA LEU A 62 -2.84 6.68 -19.11
C LEU A 62 -3.77 7.91 -19.17
N GLY A 63 -3.63 8.79 -18.20
CA GLY A 63 -4.39 10.04 -18.14
C GLY A 63 -5.84 9.91 -17.66
N ILE A 64 -6.31 8.70 -17.29
CA ILE A 64 -7.63 8.57 -16.68
C ILE A 64 -7.61 9.29 -15.32
N PRO A 65 -8.54 10.26 -15.09
CA PRO A 65 -8.57 10.97 -13.83
C PRO A 65 -9.02 10.08 -12.67
N LEU A 66 -8.27 10.11 -11.58
CA LEU A 66 -8.55 9.41 -10.32
C LEU A 66 -8.73 10.44 -9.21
N LEU A 67 -9.69 10.20 -8.31
CA LEU A 67 -9.75 10.92 -7.04
C LEU A 67 -9.15 10.03 -5.95
N GLU A 68 -8.08 10.51 -5.34
CA GLU A 68 -7.53 9.94 -4.11
C GLU A 68 -8.10 10.67 -2.90
N ILE A 69 -8.71 9.93 -1.98
CA ILE A 69 -9.28 10.46 -0.75
C ILE A 69 -8.51 9.86 0.41
N THR A 70 -7.76 10.67 1.12
CA THR A 70 -6.97 10.25 2.28
C THR A 70 -7.69 10.65 3.58
N THR A 71 -7.76 9.74 4.51
CA THR A 71 -8.34 9.98 5.84
C THR A 71 -7.24 10.22 6.87
N LYS A 72 -7.58 10.94 7.96
CA LYS A 72 -6.70 11.02 9.11
C LYS A 72 -6.60 9.67 9.85
N PRO A 73 -5.52 9.40 10.58
CA PRO A 73 -5.29 8.12 11.27
C PRO A 73 -6.08 8.03 12.59
N GLN A 74 -7.41 8.03 12.51
CA GLN A 74 -8.30 8.09 13.67
C GLN A 74 -8.96 6.75 14.02
N LEU A 75 -8.91 5.78 13.10
CA LEU A 75 -9.53 4.47 13.29
C LEU A 75 -8.66 3.59 14.20
N LYS A 76 -9.27 2.99 15.21
CA LYS A 76 -8.57 2.25 16.27
C LYS A 76 -8.86 0.74 16.25
N THR A 77 -9.93 0.32 15.60
CA THR A 77 -10.30 -1.10 15.53
C THR A 77 -10.54 -1.56 14.08
N PRO A 78 -10.32 -2.85 13.79
CA PRO A 78 -10.59 -3.42 12.48
C PRO A 78 -12.02 -3.16 11.97
N GLU A 79 -13.01 -3.22 12.86
CA GLU A 79 -14.42 -2.97 12.51
C GLU A 79 -14.66 -1.49 12.15
N GLN A 80 -14.00 -0.56 12.82
CA GLN A 80 -14.07 0.86 12.46
C GLN A 80 -13.52 1.08 11.05
N VAL A 81 -12.37 0.46 10.71
CA VAL A 81 -11.79 0.52 9.36
C VAL A 81 -12.78 0.03 8.31
N GLN A 82 -13.35 -1.16 8.52
CA GLN A 82 -14.33 -1.72 7.58
C GLN A 82 -15.58 -0.85 7.43
N ASN A 83 -16.11 -0.33 8.53
CA ASN A 83 -17.31 0.51 8.52
C ASN A 83 -17.04 1.88 7.84
N ALA A 84 -15.89 2.48 8.08
CA ALA A 84 -15.47 3.71 7.41
C ALA A 84 -15.29 3.48 5.90
N ALA A 85 -14.63 2.39 5.50
CA ALA A 85 -14.45 1.99 4.12
C ALA A 85 -15.80 1.80 3.40
N ARG A 86 -16.76 1.14 4.04
CA ARG A 86 -18.13 0.97 3.52
C ARG A 86 -18.86 2.31 3.36
N ALA A 87 -18.71 3.22 4.33
CA ALA A 87 -19.33 4.54 4.26
C ALA A 87 -18.76 5.37 3.12
N LEU A 88 -17.44 5.40 2.98
CA LEU A 88 -16.76 6.08 1.89
C LEU A 88 -17.14 5.50 0.53
N GLY A 89 -17.15 4.18 0.39
CA GLY A 89 -17.58 3.51 -0.84
C GLY A 89 -19.05 3.80 -1.22
N ARG A 90 -19.95 3.94 -0.23
CA ARG A 90 -21.35 4.35 -0.49
C ARG A 90 -21.43 5.80 -0.96
N LEU A 91 -20.68 6.70 -0.32
CA LEU A 91 -20.61 8.10 -0.71
C LEU A 91 -20.12 8.24 -2.16
N LEU A 92 -19.03 7.59 -2.51
CA LEU A 92 -18.50 7.61 -3.87
C LEU A 92 -19.51 7.08 -4.88
N ARG A 93 -20.20 5.98 -4.57
CA ARG A 93 -21.25 5.44 -5.46
C ARG A 93 -22.47 6.35 -5.60
N ALA A 94 -22.70 7.29 -4.70
CA ALA A 94 -23.72 8.34 -4.85
C ALA A 94 -23.25 9.50 -5.75
N CYS A 95 -21.96 9.61 -6.03
CA CYS A 95 -21.38 10.61 -6.92
C CYS A 95 -21.32 10.10 -8.37
N ARG A 96 -20.98 10.99 -9.30
CA ARG A 96 -20.75 10.66 -10.71
C ARG A 96 -19.35 10.07 -10.91
N VAL A 97 -19.13 8.88 -10.36
CA VAL A 97 -17.88 8.13 -10.54
C VAL A 97 -18.09 6.97 -11.51
N LYS A 98 -17.01 6.52 -12.14
CA LYS A 98 -17.05 5.31 -12.98
C LYS A 98 -17.44 4.11 -12.12
N ARG A 99 -18.34 3.28 -12.64
CA ARG A 99 -18.84 2.09 -11.94
C ARG A 99 -18.27 0.82 -12.55
N GLY A 100 -18.22 -0.23 -11.76
CA GLY A 100 -17.73 -1.54 -12.14
C GLY A 100 -16.65 -2.07 -11.20
N LEU A 101 -16.25 -3.32 -11.41
CA LEU A 101 -15.20 -3.95 -10.61
C LEU A 101 -13.87 -3.20 -10.82
N GLY A 102 -13.14 -2.96 -9.74
CA GLY A 102 -11.83 -2.32 -9.74
C GLY A 102 -11.84 -0.80 -9.96
N THR A 103 -13.02 -0.16 -10.06
CA THR A 103 -13.10 1.31 -10.25
C THR A 103 -12.98 2.09 -8.94
N ILE A 104 -13.36 1.50 -7.81
CA ILE A 104 -13.09 2.01 -6.47
C ILE A 104 -12.10 1.07 -5.82
N ARG A 105 -10.89 1.55 -5.56
CA ARG A 105 -9.80 0.82 -4.92
C ARG A 105 -9.63 1.39 -3.52
N GLN A 106 -9.44 0.53 -2.55
CA GLN A 106 -9.22 0.96 -1.17
C GLN A 106 -7.94 0.33 -0.63
N ASP A 107 -7.07 1.17 -0.13
CA ASP A 107 -5.84 0.80 0.54
C ASP A 107 -5.97 1.15 2.02
N VAL A 108 -5.38 0.36 2.89
CA VAL A 108 -5.42 0.57 4.35
C VAL A 108 -4.01 0.66 4.88
N ASN A 109 -3.69 1.79 5.50
CA ASN A 109 -2.44 1.93 6.25
C ASN A 109 -2.66 1.49 7.70
N VAL A 110 -1.90 0.50 8.13
CA VAL A 110 -1.97 -0.06 9.50
C VAL A 110 -0.66 0.18 10.21
N SER A 111 -0.73 0.76 11.39
CA SER A 111 0.38 0.82 12.33
C SER A 111 -0.16 0.65 13.75
N ILE A 112 0.53 -0.14 14.56
CA ILE A 112 0.25 -0.25 15.98
C ILE A 112 1.28 0.55 16.77
N ASP A 113 1.02 0.80 18.03
CA ASP A 113 1.99 1.47 18.90
C ASP A 113 3.32 0.71 18.93
N GLY A 114 4.41 1.40 18.62
CA GLY A 114 5.76 0.81 18.47
C GLY A 114 5.95 -0.11 17.26
N GLY A 115 5.00 -0.18 16.32
CA GLY A 115 5.11 -0.84 15.02
C GLY A 115 5.39 0.15 13.89
N GLU A 116 5.74 -0.39 12.73
CA GLU A 116 5.92 0.38 11.50
C GLU A 116 4.64 0.43 10.68
N ARG A 117 4.47 1.51 9.90
CA ARG A 117 3.33 1.63 8.99
C ARG A 117 3.44 0.65 7.84
N VAL A 118 2.41 -0.15 7.65
CA VAL A 118 2.28 -1.08 6.53
C VAL A 118 1.05 -0.72 5.72
N GLU A 119 1.19 -0.65 4.42
CA GLU A 119 0.10 -0.41 3.49
C GLU A 119 -0.45 -1.73 2.96
N LEU A 120 -1.72 -2.00 3.22
CA LEU A 120 -2.46 -3.14 2.71
C LEU A 120 -3.23 -2.70 1.46
N LYS A 121 -2.88 -3.27 0.31
CA LYS A 121 -3.45 -2.91 -1.00
C LYS A 121 -4.40 -3.96 -1.53
N GLY A 122 -5.27 -3.52 -2.44
CA GLY A 122 -6.05 -4.43 -3.29
C GLY A 122 -7.26 -5.05 -2.62
N PHE A 123 -7.91 -4.37 -1.69
CA PHE A 123 -9.18 -4.84 -1.14
C PHE A 123 -10.27 -4.83 -2.22
N GLN A 124 -10.70 -6.01 -2.63
CA GLN A 124 -11.84 -6.24 -3.53
C GLN A 124 -13.13 -6.46 -2.74
N ASP A 125 -13.03 -7.25 -1.65
CA ASP A 125 -14.15 -7.56 -0.77
C ASP A 125 -13.95 -6.88 0.59
N LEU A 126 -14.80 -5.90 0.86
CA LEU A 126 -14.78 -5.19 2.14
C LEU A 126 -15.22 -6.06 3.32
N SER A 127 -15.84 -7.22 3.08
CA SER A 127 -16.25 -8.12 4.18
C SER A 127 -15.05 -8.73 4.88
N THR A 128 -13.94 -8.91 4.18
CA THR A 128 -12.70 -9.48 4.72
C THR A 128 -11.79 -8.44 5.36
N MET A 129 -12.05 -7.16 5.14
CA MET A 129 -11.14 -6.07 5.53
C MET A 129 -10.81 -6.07 7.02
N ALA A 130 -11.82 -6.21 7.89
CA ALA A 130 -11.60 -6.25 9.34
C ALA A 130 -10.65 -7.38 9.74
N LYS A 131 -10.84 -8.59 9.17
CA LYS A 131 -9.99 -9.74 9.47
C LYS A 131 -8.55 -9.55 8.98
N VAL A 132 -8.37 -8.96 7.82
CA VAL A 132 -7.02 -8.68 7.27
C VAL A 132 -6.30 -7.66 8.14
N VAL A 133 -6.99 -6.58 8.56
CA VAL A 133 -6.43 -5.58 9.47
C VAL A 133 -6.06 -6.20 10.82
N GLU A 134 -6.94 -7.03 11.39
CA GLU A 134 -6.67 -7.77 12.64
C GLU A 134 -5.41 -8.63 12.53
N ASN A 135 -5.31 -9.42 11.46
CA ASN A 135 -4.13 -10.27 11.21
C ASN A 135 -2.85 -9.44 11.08
N GLU A 136 -2.91 -8.26 10.44
CA GLU A 136 -1.77 -7.38 10.32
C GLU A 136 -1.38 -6.77 11.69
N MET A 137 -2.34 -6.38 12.50
CA MET A 137 -2.07 -5.90 13.87
C MET A 137 -1.42 -7.00 14.73
N GLU A 138 -1.92 -8.24 14.63
CA GLU A 138 -1.33 -9.41 15.30
C GLU A 138 0.10 -9.65 14.82
N ARG A 139 0.32 -9.59 13.48
CA ARG A 139 1.65 -9.75 12.89
C ARG A 139 2.63 -8.70 13.42
N GLN A 140 2.23 -7.42 13.45
CA GLN A 140 3.07 -6.33 13.98
C GLN A 140 3.37 -6.53 15.47
N ASN A 141 2.40 -6.99 16.26
CA ASN A 141 2.62 -7.30 17.68
C ASN A 141 3.65 -8.43 17.86
N ASN A 142 3.55 -9.48 17.06
CA ASN A 142 4.50 -10.60 17.11
C ASN A 142 5.91 -10.15 16.71
N LEU A 143 6.03 -9.23 15.74
CA LEU A 143 7.32 -8.68 15.33
C LEU A 143 7.98 -7.79 16.41
N LYS A 144 7.22 -7.19 17.32
CA LYS A 144 7.80 -6.42 18.44
C LYS A 144 8.73 -7.27 19.31
N SER A 145 8.39 -8.53 19.51
CA SER A 145 9.22 -9.47 20.27
C SER A 145 10.56 -9.77 19.60
N LEU A 146 10.69 -9.41 18.32
CA LEU A 146 11.89 -9.64 17.52
C LEU A 146 12.78 -8.40 17.38
N LYS A 147 12.38 -7.27 17.97
CA LYS A 147 13.23 -6.07 18.03
C LYS A 147 14.52 -6.39 18.77
N GLY A 148 15.66 -6.19 18.11
CA GLY A 148 16.98 -6.49 18.65
C GLY A 148 17.59 -7.80 18.15
N CYS A 149 16.91 -8.58 17.34
CA CYS A 149 17.53 -9.69 16.64
C CYS A 149 18.69 -9.20 15.78
N LYS A 150 19.89 -9.69 16.06
CA LYS A 150 21.11 -9.28 15.37
C LYS A 150 21.28 -10.07 14.09
N VAL A 151 21.66 -9.38 13.01
CA VAL A 151 22.26 -10.02 11.85
C VAL A 151 23.71 -10.33 12.19
N SER A 152 24.10 -11.62 12.20
CA SER A 152 25.45 -12.00 12.66
C SER A 152 26.49 -12.00 11.55
N GLU A 153 26.11 -12.37 10.34
CA GLU A 153 27.00 -12.46 9.20
C GLU A 153 26.24 -12.11 7.91
N THR A 154 26.92 -11.39 7.04
CA THR A 154 26.45 -11.12 5.68
C THR A 154 27.49 -11.67 4.71
N VAL A 155 27.07 -12.58 3.84
CA VAL A 155 27.92 -13.26 2.87
C VAL A 155 27.41 -12.95 1.47
N ASP A 156 28.31 -12.61 0.57
CA ASP A 156 27.98 -12.47 -0.85
C ASP A 156 27.76 -13.87 -1.45
N VAL A 157 26.54 -14.10 -1.90
CA VAL A 157 26.09 -15.36 -2.51
C VAL A 157 25.74 -15.21 -3.98
N THR A 158 26.11 -14.10 -4.61
CA THR A 158 25.77 -13.77 -6.00
C THR A 158 26.15 -14.91 -6.96
N LYS A 159 27.27 -15.56 -6.73
CA LYS A 159 27.75 -16.68 -7.57
C LYS A 159 26.89 -17.95 -7.50
N TYR A 160 26.03 -18.08 -6.49
CA TYR A 160 25.17 -19.25 -6.28
C TYR A 160 23.70 -18.99 -6.68
N ILE A 161 23.37 -17.76 -7.01
CA ILE A 161 21.99 -17.36 -7.32
C ILE A 161 22.00 -16.75 -8.72
N SER A 162 21.13 -17.25 -9.59
CA SER A 162 20.92 -16.61 -10.88
C SER A 162 20.23 -15.26 -10.63
N THR A 163 20.97 -14.18 -10.84
CA THR A 163 20.45 -12.80 -10.74
C THR A 163 20.94 -12.01 -11.95
N ASP A 164 20.02 -11.35 -12.61
CA ASP A 164 20.35 -10.53 -13.79
C ASP A 164 20.88 -9.15 -13.40
N LYS A 165 20.75 -8.77 -12.13
CA LYS A 165 21.14 -7.43 -11.66
C LYS A 165 21.58 -7.45 -10.19
N GLY A 166 22.72 -6.79 -9.94
CA GLY A 166 23.16 -6.47 -8.59
C GLY A 166 23.84 -7.61 -7.85
N THR A 167 24.04 -7.41 -6.56
CA THR A 167 24.69 -8.34 -5.64
C THR A 167 23.65 -9.02 -4.76
N ALA A 168 23.70 -10.33 -4.66
CA ALA A 168 22.87 -11.11 -3.74
C ALA A 168 23.64 -11.36 -2.44
N LEU A 169 23.09 -10.89 -1.34
CA LEU A 169 23.63 -11.07 0.00
C LEU A 169 22.77 -12.03 0.82
N ALA A 170 23.39 -13.02 1.44
CA ALA A 170 22.76 -13.84 2.46
C ALA A 170 23.17 -13.35 3.85
N CYS A 171 22.20 -13.23 4.74
CA CYS A 171 22.48 -12.90 6.14
C CYS A 171 21.88 -13.95 7.08
N LYS A 172 22.59 -14.24 8.17
CA LYS A 172 22.10 -15.11 9.22
C LYS A 172 21.34 -14.28 10.25
N LEU A 173 20.06 -14.57 10.40
CA LEU A 173 19.23 -13.98 11.45
C LEU A 173 19.33 -14.88 12.69
N VAL A 174 20.01 -14.37 13.73
CA VAL A 174 20.09 -15.05 15.02
C VAL A 174 18.69 -15.03 15.65
N ASP A 175 18.32 -16.09 16.36
CA ASP A 175 17.02 -16.24 17.06
C ASP A 175 15.78 -16.41 16.16
N TRP A 176 15.98 -16.60 14.87
CA TRP A 176 14.89 -16.87 13.91
C TRP A 176 14.70 -18.35 13.56
N LYS A 177 15.44 -19.24 14.22
CA LYS A 177 15.31 -20.68 13.98
C LYS A 177 13.87 -21.14 14.25
N GLY A 178 13.26 -21.79 13.25
CA GLY A 178 11.89 -22.29 13.33
C GLY A 178 10.79 -21.24 13.05
N LYS A 179 11.14 -19.97 12.86
CA LYS A 179 10.18 -18.88 12.61
C LYS A 179 9.97 -18.58 11.12
N LEU A 180 10.83 -19.09 10.25
CA LEU A 180 10.68 -18.93 8.80
C LEU A 180 9.48 -19.73 8.29
N GLY A 181 8.55 -19.06 7.61
CA GLY A 181 7.34 -19.70 7.10
C GLY A 181 6.14 -19.68 8.04
N THR A 182 6.31 -19.20 9.27
CA THR A 182 5.22 -18.95 10.23
C THR A 182 4.57 -17.59 9.96
N LYS A 183 3.49 -17.24 10.70
CA LYS A 183 2.89 -15.89 10.69
C LYS A 183 3.90 -14.79 11.04
N GLU A 184 4.96 -15.11 11.77
CA GLU A 184 6.04 -14.23 12.21
C GLU A 184 7.18 -14.14 11.18
N SER A 185 7.03 -14.77 10.03
CA SER A 185 8.09 -14.85 9.02
C SER A 185 8.42 -13.48 8.43
N PRO A 186 9.72 -13.13 8.34
CA PRO A 186 10.16 -11.87 7.74
C PRO A 186 10.04 -11.83 6.21
N LYS A 187 9.45 -12.82 5.57
CA LYS A 187 9.34 -12.93 4.10
C LYS A 187 8.78 -11.69 3.41
N GLY A 188 8.09 -10.82 4.14
CA GLY A 188 7.56 -9.55 3.63
C GLY A 188 8.45 -8.33 3.84
N HIS A 189 9.56 -8.46 4.57
CA HIS A 189 10.38 -7.33 5.02
C HIS A 189 11.77 -7.24 4.37
N ILE A 190 12.19 -8.30 3.68
CA ILE A 190 13.47 -8.31 2.96
C ILE A 190 13.16 -8.15 1.48
N ARG A 191 12.96 -6.93 1.06
CA ARG A 191 12.99 -6.50 -0.33
C ARG A 191 13.96 -5.35 -0.47
#